data_3be3abac0a172c8d21c100384b10acf9
#
_entry.id   3be3abac0a172c8d21c100384b10acf9
#
_cell.length_a   1.000
_cell.length_b   1.000
_cell.length_c   1.000
_cell.angle_alpha   90.00
_cell.angle_beta   90.00
_cell.angle_gamma   90.00
#
_symmetry.space_group_name_H-M   'P 1'
#
loop_
_entity.id
_entity.type
_entity.pdbx_description
1 polymer ?
#
loop_
_entity_poly.entity_id
_entity_poly.type
_entity_poly.pdbx_seq_one_letter_code
_entity_poly.pdbx_strand_id
1 'polypeptide(L)'
;IAGHQNMRGLTSPHLAPTIRSSHTNSIRLACPKPNLTVPQSRALRQLASDNNITIKPADKGGATVVMDTKLYTREALRQLQDTKYYRPLQHPVFPAAAAQITSIVGILRAGHYITDRQVAFLTPDLSKASLRRFYLLPKVHKPQSTWPHPSMPAGRPIVSDCGSESYNICKYINYYLRPLTIKHNSYIKDTYHFVQKVKNAPVRPTHLLVTGDITSLYTNMHIDKILDAVRKLFHKYPDKHRPDDALLKLLHITLTHNDFVFAGKLFLQILGVAMGRSYAPSTADAYMIEFDEKAQQGGYILDLYSRFLDDIFFL
;
A
#
# COMPACT_ATOMS: atom_id res chain seq x y z
N ILE A 1 0.89 1.93 -12.02
CA ILE A 1 -0.32 2.66 -12.48
C ILE A 1 -1.49 1.79 -12.09
N ALA A 2 -2.03 2.01 -10.89
CA ALA A 2 -3.25 1.36 -10.44
C ALA A 2 -4.37 2.40 -10.53
N GLY A 3 -5.49 2.02 -11.15
CA GLY A 3 -6.59 2.87 -11.50
C GLY A 3 -7.16 3.68 -10.33
N HIS A 4 -7.26 4.97 -10.53
CA HIS A 4 -8.05 5.88 -9.71
C HIS A 4 -9.53 5.57 -9.93
N GLN A 5 -10.15 4.78 -9.08
CA GLN A 5 -11.59 4.80 -8.95
C GLN A 5 -11.98 5.91 -7.97
N ASN A 6 -12.60 6.93 -8.55
CA ASN A 6 -13.12 8.13 -7.91
C ASN A 6 -14.18 7.80 -6.85
N MET A 7 -13.93 8.13 -5.59
CA MET A 7 -14.92 8.09 -4.51
C MET A 7 -15.86 9.31 -4.51
N ARG A 8 -16.08 9.95 -5.63
CA ARG A 8 -16.98 11.12 -5.74
C ARG A 8 -18.50 10.81 -5.73
N GLY A 9 -18.89 9.55 -5.44
CA GLY A 9 -20.30 9.12 -5.41
C GLY A 9 -20.99 9.13 -4.06
N LEU A 10 -20.44 9.74 -3.00
CA LEU A 10 -20.99 9.65 -1.64
C LEU A 10 -21.73 10.90 -1.13
N THR A 11 -21.91 11.94 -1.94
CA THR A 11 -22.68 13.11 -1.51
C THR A 11 -23.58 13.61 -2.63
N SER A 12 -24.83 13.19 -2.68
CA SER A 12 -26.03 14.02 -2.88
C SER A 12 -27.30 13.15 -2.99
N PRO A 13 -28.35 13.43 -2.24
CA PRO A 13 -29.65 12.83 -2.47
C PRO A 13 -30.44 13.76 -3.40
N HIS A 14 -30.64 13.39 -4.65
CA HIS A 14 -31.87 13.77 -5.40
C HIS A 14 -31.83 13.19 -6.83
N LEU A 15 -33.03 12.65 -7.22
CA LEU A 15 -33.46 12.27 -8.54
C LEU A 15 -33.16 10.83 -8.99
N ALA A 16 -34.10 9.96 -8.60
CA ALA A 16 -34.36 8.75 -9.36
C ALA A 16 -35.15 9.10 -10.65
N PRO A 17 -34.69 8.75 -11.85
CA PRO A 17 -35.57 8.74 -13.02
C PRO A 17 -36.35 7.43 -13.04
N THR A 18 -37.66 7.55 -13.06
CA THR A 18 -38.64 6.50 -13.38
C THR A 18 -38.34 5.96 -14.79
N ILE A 19 -37.73 4.79 -14.86
CA ILE A 19 -37.56 4.10 -16.16
C ILE A 19 -38.88 3.40 -16.49
N ARG A 20 -39.64 3.98 -17.44
CA ARG A 20 -40.74 3.30 -18.12
C ARG A 20 -40.18 2.11 -18.89
N SER A 21 -40.82 0.95 -18.69
CA SER A 21 -40.57 -0.24 -19.49
C SER A 21 -40.86 0.03 -20.96
N SER A 22 -39.85 -0.06 -21.80
CA SER A 22 -40.01 -0.16 -23.24
C SER A 22 -39.09 -1.25 -23.76
N HIS A 23 -39.70 -2.28 -24.30
CA HIS A 23 -39.20 -3.29 -25.24
C HIS A 23 -37.70 -3.67 -25.13
N THR A 24 -37.47 -4.82 -24.53
CA THR A 24 -36.20 -5.54 -24.58
C THR A 24 -35.90 -6.01 -26.01
N ASN A 25 -35.32 -5.13 -26.82
CA ASN A 25 -34.47 -5.57 -27.91
C ASN A 25 -33.19 -6.08 -27.24
N SER A 26 -33.05 -7.39 -27.12
CA SER A 26 -31.79 -8.01 -26.71
C SER A 26 -30.73 -7.68 -27.73
N ILE A 27 -29.95 -6.61 -27.45
CA ILE A 27 -28.70 -6.36 -28.16
C ILE A 27 -27.83 -7.57 -27.79
N ARG A 28 -27.71 -8.55 -28.69
CA ARG A 28 -26.67 -9.56 -28.62
C ARG A 28 -25.35 -8.79 -28.75
N LEU A 29 -24.73 -8.48 -27.61
CA LEU A 29 -23.35 -8.05 -27.61
C LEU A 29 -22.55 -9.15 -28.31
N ALA A 30 -22.08 -8.84 -29.52
CA ALA A 30 -21.19 -9.75 -30.22
C ALA A 30 -20.06 -10.11 -29.27
N CYS A 31 -19.85 -11.40 -29.01
CA CYS A 31 -18.71 -11.85 -28.22
C CYS A 31 -17.44 -11.20 -28.82
N PRO A 32 -16.67 -10.45 -28.07
CA PRO A 32 -15.47 -9.82 -28.62
C PRO A 32 -14.60 -10.93 -29.21
N LYS A 33 -14.16 -10.74 -30.47
CA LYS A 33 -13.26 -11.69 -31.11
C LYS A 33 -12.05 -11.89 -30.22
N PRO A 34 -11.65 -13.15 -29.93
CA PRO A 34 -10.48 -13.39 -29.11
C PRO A 34 -9.26 -12.69 -29.74
N ASN A 35 -8.52 -11.94 -28.96
CA ASN A 35 -7.29 -11.25 -29.39
C ASN A 35 -6.09 -12.21 -29.57
N LEU A 36 -6.26 -13.48 -29.19
CA LEU A 36 -5.27 -14.54 -29.32
C LEU A 36 -5.80 -15.66 -30.21
N THR A 37 -4.94 -16.22 -31.05
CA THR A 37 -5.24 -17.43 -31.78
C THR A 37 -5.34 -18.65 -30.83
N VAL A 38 -5.95 -19.73 -31.30
CA VAL A 38 -6.07 -20.98 -30.51
C VAL A 38 -4.68 -21.52 -30.10
N PRO A 39 -3.67 -21.57 -30.98
CA PRO A 39 -2.31 -21.99 -30.58
C PRO A 39 -1.69 -21.08 -29.52
N GLN A 40 -1.84 -19.75 -29.66
CA GLN A 40 -1.34 -18.77 -28.68
C GLN A 40 -2.02 -18.97 -27.32
N SER A 41 -3.34 -19.16 -27.30
CA SER A 41 -4.11 -19.41 -26.06
C SER A 41 -3.69 -20.74 -25.42
N ARG A 42 -3.32 -21.76 -26.21
CA ARG A 42 -2.80 -23.03 -25.73
C ARG A 42 -1.40 -22.84 -25.12
N ALA A 43 -0.50 -22.17 -25.82
CA ALA A 43 0.86 -21.91 -25.33
C ALA A 43 0.85 -21.10 -24.02
N LEU A 44 -0.03 -20.09 -23.92
CA LEU A 44 -0.17 -19.29 -22.70
C LEU A 44 -0.67 -20.14 -21.50
N ARG A 45 -1.62 -21.05 -21.75
CA ARG A 45 -2.08 -21.99 -20.71
C ARG A 45 -0.98 -22.97 -20.29
N GLN A 46 -0.19 -23.49 -21.23
CA GLN A 46 0.95 -24.36 -20.93
C GLN A 46 1.98 -23.61 -20.08
N LEU A 47 2.32 -22.37 -20.47
CA LEU A 47 3.23 -21.53 -19.70
C LEU A 47 2.71 -21.24 -18.29
N ALA A 48 1.41 -20.97 -18.14
CA ALA A 48 0.78 -20.72 -16.83
C ALA A 48 0.70 -21.95 -15.93
N SER A 49 0.74 -23.16 -16.50
CA SER A 49 0.72 -24.43 -15.78
C SER A 49 2.12 -25.01 -15.49
N ASP A 50 3.19 -24.39 -15.99
CA ASP A 50 4.55 -24.85 -15.72
C ASP A 50 4.99 -24.44 -14.31
N ASN A 51 5.08 -25.43 -13.43
CA ASN A 51 5.49 -25.26 -12.04
C ASN A 51 6.99 -24.98 -11.85
N ASN A 52 7.81 -25.15 -12.89
CA ASN A 52 9.24 -24.89 -12.81
C ASN A 52 9.58 -23.42 -12.96
N ILE A 53 8.66 -22.62 -13.50
CA ILE A 53 8.87 -21.19 -13.74
C ILE A 53 7.90 -20.34 -12.93
N THR A 54 8.40 -19.20 -12.49
CA THR A 54 7.64 -18.13 -11.83
C THR A 54 7.74 -16.87 -12.67
N ILE A 55 6.58 -16.32 -13.05
CA ILE A 55 6.50 -15.11 -13.86
C ILE A 55 5.99 -13.96 -13.01
N LYS A 56 6.75 -12.86 -12.93
CA LYS A 56 6.40 -11.65 -12.18
C LYS A 56 6.78 -10.41 -12.98
N PRO A 57 6.08 -9.28 -12.76
CA PRO A 57 6.58 -8.00 -13.24
C PRO A 57 7.88 -7.65 -12.50
N ALA A 58 8.78 -6.96 -13.18
CA ALA A 58 9.94 -6.36 -12.55
C ALA A 58 9.53 -5.27 -11.55
N ASP A 59 10.36 -5.02 -10.53
CA ASP A 59 10.14 -3.94 -9.54
C ASP A 59 10.07 -2.55 -10.19
N LYS A 60 10.87 -2.32 -11.24
CA LYS A 60 10.88 -1.08 -12.04
C LYS A 60 11.00 -1.39 -13.53
N GLY A 61 10.58 -0.44 -14.39
CA GLY A 61 10.75 -0.53 -15.85
C GLY A 61 9.71 -1.35 -16.60
N GLY A 62 8.72 -1.95 -15.93
CA GLY A 62 7.57 -2.61 -16.59
C GLY A 62 7.88 -3.93 -17.30
N ALA A 63 9.10 -4.46 -17.21
CA ALA A 63 9.48 -5.73 -17.82
C ALA A 63 8.78 -6.92 -17.14
N THR A 64 8.47 -7.96 -17.91
CA THR A 64 8.04 -9.26 -17.38
C THR A 64 9.28 -10.13 -17.16
N VAL A 65 9.43 -10.68 -15.96
CA VAL A 65 10.56 -11.51 -15.56
C VAL A 65 10.11 -12.95 -15.40
N VAL A 66 10.81 -13.85 -16.09
CA VAL A 66 10.63 -15.30 -15.98
C VAL A 66 11.80 -15.86 -15.18
N MET A 67 11.51 -16.59 -14.12
CA MET A 67 12.50 -17.07 -13.15
C MET A 67 12.30 -18.54 -12.87
N ASP A 68 13.36 -19.24 -12.51
CA ASP A 68 13.27 -20.57 -11.91
C ASP A 68 12.51 -20.48 -10.57
N THR A 69 11.47 -21.31 -10.41
CA THR A 69 10.61 -21.30 -9.20
C THR A 69 11.39 -21.65 -7.93
N LYS A 70 12.40 -22.52 -8.02
CA LYS A 70 13.20 -22.91 -6.84
C LYS A 70 14.09 -21.75 -6.39
N LEU A 71 14.69 -21.02 -7.34
CA LEU A 71 15.51 -19.84 -7.02
C LEU A 71 14.65 -18.71 -6.45
N TYR A 72 13.49 -18.46 -7.06
CA TYR A 72 12.52 -17.47 -6.56
C TYR A 72 12.06 -17.82 -5.14
N THR A 73 11.71 -19.06 -4.89
CA THR A 73 11.28 -19.53 -3.56
C THR A 73 12.39 -19.42 -2.53
N ARG A 74 13.64 -19.75 -2.92
CA ARG A 74 14.82 -19.60 -2.05
C ARG A 74 15.03 -18.15 -1.64
N GLU A 75 14.96 -17.21 -2.58
CA GLU A 75 15.11 -15.78 -2.28
C GLU A 75 13.99 -15.27 -1.37
N ALA A 76 12.75 -15.67 -1.62
CA ALA A 76 11.63 -15.31 -0.77
C ALA A 76 11.81 -15.86 0.67
N LEU A 77 12.18 -17.12 0.81
CA LEU A 77 12.42 -17.73 2.13
C LEU A 77 13.63 -17.10 2.83
N ARG A 78 14.69 -16.74 2.11
CA ARG A 78 15.83 -16.00 2.67
C ARG A 78 15.39 -14.70 3.35
N GLN A 79 14.48 -13.95 2.74
CA GLN A 79 13.93 -12.74 3.34
C GLN A 79 13.00 -13.07 4.52
N LEU A 80 12.14 -14.09 4.40
CA LEU A 80 11.18 -14.47 5.44
C LEU A 80 11.82 -15.15 6.67
N GLN A 81 13.08 -15.59 6.56
CA GLN A 81 13.88 -16.09 7.68
C GLN A 81 14.47 -14.98 8.55
N ASP A 82 14.42 -13.72 8.11
CA ASP A 82 14.87 -12.60 8.93
C ASP A 82 13.87 -12.34 10.07
N THR A 83 14.25 -12.84 11.26
CA THR A 83 13.42 -12.78 12.47
C THR A 83 13.20 -11.36 13.00
N LYS A 84 13.95 -10.37 12.49
CA LYS A 84 13.70 -8.96 12.77
C LYS A 84 12.37 -8.48 12.18
N TYR A 85 11.98 -9.01 11.02
CA TYR A 85 10.82 -8.54 10.26
C TYR A 85 9.67 -9.54 10.25
N TYR A 86 9.96 -10.85 10.33
CA TYR A 86 8.97 -11.89 10.13
C TYR A 86 9.05 -12.97 11.20
N ARG A 87 7.90 -13.50 11.57
CA ARG A 87 7.77 -14.63 12.48
C ARG A 87 6.92 -15.73 11.82
N PRO A 88 7.36 -17.00 11.80
CA PRO A 88 6.52 -18.11 11.36
C PRO A 88 5.35 -18.31 12.32
N LEU A 89 4.20 -18.70 11.79
CA LEU A 89 3.00 -19.01 12.53
C LEU A 89 2.54 -20.45 12.29
N GLN A 90 1.90 -21.04 13.31
CA GLN A 90 1.20 -22.33 13.18
C GLN A 90 -0.25 -22.15 12.77
N HIS A 91 -0.89 -21.09 13.22
CA HIS A 91 -2.27 -20.75 12.90
C HIS A 91 -2.40 -19.31 12.45
N PRO A 92 -3.37 -19.00 11.55
CA PRO A 92 -3.60 -17.64 11.11
C PRO A 92 -4.14 -16.77 12.27
N VAL A 93 -3.75 -15.48 12.27
CA VAL A 93 -4.23 -14.51 13.27
C VAL A 93 -5.33 -13.59 12.71
N PHE A 94 -5.56 -13.59 11.40
CA PHE A 94 -6.58 -12.74 10.78
C PHE A 94 -8.01 -12.96 11.31
N PRO A 95 -8.44 -14.15 11.81
CA PRO A 95 -9.79 -14.28 12.37
C PRO A 95 -9.99 -13.43 13.64
N ALA A 96 -8.95 -13.31 14.48
CA ALA A 96 -8.99 -12.44 15.64
C ALA A 96 -9.04 -10.96 15.24
N ALA A 97 -8.29 -10.57 14.19
CA ALA A 97 -8.35 -9.24 13.62
C ALA A 97 -9.75 -8.92 13.07
N ALA A 98 -10.37 -9.85 12.34
CA ALA A 98 -11.72 -9.69 11.80
C ALA A 98 -12.76 -9.45 12.90
N ALA A 99 -12.70 -10.19 14.02
CA ALA A 99 -13.58 -10.00 15.17
C ALA A 99 -13.41 -8.62 15.81
N GLN A 100 -12.17 -8.18 16.03
CA GLN A 100 -11.87 -6.85 16.58
C GLN A 100 -12.33 -5.73 15.64
N ILE A 101 -12.10 -5.85 14.34
CA ILE A 101 -12.56 -4.91 13.31
C ILE A 101 -14.08 -4.80 13.36
N THR A 102 -14.79 -5.93 13.37
CA THR A 102 -16.26 -5.95 13.42
C THR A 102 -16.79 -5.22 14.67
N SER A 103 -16.18 -5.44 15.82
CA SER A 103 -16.53 -4.74 17.07
C SER A 103 -16.36 -3.23 16.94
N ILE A 104 -15.21 -2.75 16.41
CA ILE A 104 -14.96 -1.32 16.26
C ILE A 104 -15.91 -0.69 15.22
N VAL A 105 -16.20 -1.39 14.12
CA VAL A 105 -17.17 -0.93 13.12
C VAL A 105 -18.57 -0.82 13.71
N GLY A 106 -18.95 -1.74 14.62
CA GLY A 106 -20.20 -1.66 15.39
C GLY A 106 -20.25 -0.42 16.28
N ILE A 107 -19.16 -0.08 16.97
CA ILE A 107 -19.05 1.14 17.78
C ILE A 107 -19.17 2.40 16.92
N LEU A 108 -18.49 2.44 15.77
CA LEU A 108 -18.56 3.55 14.81
C LEU A 108 -20.01 3.78 14.30
N ARG A 109 -20.73 2.67 14.04
CA ARG A 109 -22.15 2.73 13.65
C ARG A 109 -23.02 3.26 14.78
N ALA A 110 -22.89 2.73 15.98
CA ALA A 110 -23.65 3.17 17.16
C ALA A 110 -23.42 4.65 17.49
N GLY A 111 -22.17 5.14 17.29
CA GLY A 111 -21.80 6.55 17.43
C GLY A 111 -22.17 7.44 16.25
N HIS A 112 -22.88 6.94 15.24
CA HIS A 112 -23.27 7.67 14.03
C HIS A 112 -22.11 8.24 13.19
N TYR A 113 -20.90 7.69 13.33
CA TYR A 113 -19.75 8.05 12.49
C TYR A 113 -19.82 7.46 11.10
N ILE A 114 -20.54 6.34 10.94
CA ILE A 114 -20.70 5.64 9.66
C ILE A 114 -22.15 5.17 9.47
N THR A 115 -22.55 5.09 8.20
CA THR A 115 -23.85 4.59 7.76
C THR A 115 -23.86 3.07 7.60
N ASP A 116 -25.06 2.43 7.49
CA ASP A 116 -25.19 1.00 7.22
C ASP A 116 -24.51 0.58 5.90
N ARG A 117 -24.57 1.42 4.88
CA ARG A 117 -23.86 1.20 3.63
C ARG A 117 -22.34 1.15 3.82
N GLN A 118 -21.81 2.02 4.69
CA GLN A 118 -20.38 2.02 5.03
C GLN A 118 -20.01 0.80 5.88
N VAL A 119 -20.89 0.36 6.81
CA VAL A 119 -20.69 -0.90 7.53
C VAL A 119 -20.57 -2.06 6.55
N ALA A 120 -21.50 -2.21 5.62
CA ALA A 120 -21.46 -3.27 4.61
C ALA A 120 -20.20 -3.21 3.71
N PHE A 121 -19.67 -2.01 3.46
CA PHE A 121 -18.41 -1.82 2.75
C PHE A 121 -17.19 -2.22 3.60
N LEU A 122 -17.16 -1.82 4.89
CA LEU A 122 -16.01 -2.03 5.78
C LEU A 122 -15.87 -3.48 6.24
N THR A 123 -17.01 -4.13 6.47
CA THR A 123 -17.09 -5.54 6.91
C THR A 123 -17.93 -6.36 5.91
N PRO A 124 -17.45 -6.53 4.66
CA PRO A 124 -18.09 -7.47 3.76
C PRO A 124 -18.06 -8.87 4.37
N ASP A 125 -18.73 -9.83 3.74
CA ASP A 125 -18.76 -11.21 4.22
C ASP A 125 -17.36 -11.73 4.56
N LEU A 126 -16.97 -11.61 5.83
CA LEU A 126 -15.64 -11.96 6.31
C LEU A 126 -15.39 -13.48 6.28
N SER A 127 -16.47 -14.30 6.09
CA SER A 127 -16.31 -15.74 5.87
C SER A 127 -15.59 -16.04 4.54
N LYS A 128 -15.61 -15.09 3.61
CA LYS A 128 -14.91 -15.16 2.33
C LYS A 128 -13.54 -14.49 2.35
N ALA A 129 -13.13 -13.94 3.49
CA ALA A 129 -11.81 -13.33 3.61
C ALA A 129 -10.72 -14.39 3.36
N SER A 130 -9.72 -14.00 2.59
CA SER A 130 -8.58 -14.85 2.28
C SER A 130 -7.31 -14.36 2.97
N LEU A 131 -6.46 -15.31 3.34
CA LEU A 131 -5.10 -14.99 3.78
C LEU A 131 -4.38 -14.16 2.72
N ARG A 132 -3.63 -13.19 3.16
CA ARG A 132 -2.74 -12.41 2.32
C ARG A 132 -1.71 -13.32 1.67
N ARG A 133 -1.26 -12.95 0.48
CA ARG A 133 -0.23 -13.68 -0.26
C ARG A 133 1.03 -12.85 -0.34
N PHE A 134 2.13 -13.46 0.03
CA PHE A 134 3.46 -12.88 -0.16
C PHE A 134 3.98 -13.18 -1.55
N TYR A 135 4.63 -12.20 -2.17
CA TYR A 135 5.40 -12.40 -3.39
C TYR A 135 6.52 -11.36 -3.52
N LEU A 136 7.48 -11.64 -4.38
CA LEU A 136 8.58 -10.75 -4.67
C LEU A 136 8.43 -10.12 -6.06
N LEU A 137 8.78 -8.83 -6.16
CA LEU A 137 9.04 -8.16 -7.43
C LEU A 137 10.55 -8.11 -7.66
N PRO A 138 11.09 -8.80 -8.69
CA PRO A 138 12.53 -8.90 -8.91
C PRO A 138 13.14 -7.56 -9.30
N LYS A 139 14.24 -7.17 -8.62
CA LYS A 139 14.96 -5.90 -8.83
C LYS A 139 16.01 -6.04 -9.94
N VAL A 140 15.58 -6.41 -11.14
CA VAL A 140 16.45 -6.61 -12.31
C VAL A 140 17.21 -5.35 -12.75
N HIS A 141 16.78 -4.17 -12.31
CA HIS A 141 17.45 -2.90 -12.57
C HIS A 141 18.72 -2.69 -11.72
N LYS A 142 18.96 -3.52 -10.69
CA LYS A 142 20.16 -3.46 -9.87
C LYS A 142 21.29 -4.25 -10.54
N PRO A 143 22.58 -3.83 -10.41
CA PRO A 143 23.72 -4.57 -10.96
C PRO A 143 23.73 -6.03 -10.49
N GLN A 144 24.05 -6.94 -11.40
CA GLN A 144 24.07 -8.38 -11.11
C GLN A 144 25.06 -8.77 -10.01
N SER A 145 26.13 -7.99 -9.84
CA SER A 145 27.10 -8.15 -8.75
C SER A 145 26.48 -7.96 -7.35
N THR A 146 25.31 -7.32 -7.25
CA THR A 146 24.59 -7.13 -5.98
C THR A 146 23.50 -8.16 -5.73
N TRP A 147 23.33 -9.11 -6.66
CA TRP A 147 22.29 -10.12 -6.54
C TRP A 147 22.67 -11.18 -5.50
N PRO A 148 21.72 -11.65 -4.66
CA PRO A 148 22.00 -12.71 -3.69
C PRO A 148 22.34 -14.07 -4.34
N HIS A 149 22.00 -14.24 -5.61
CA HIS A 149 22.36 -15.39 -6.43
C HIS A 149 22.61 -14.92 -7.87
N PRO A 150 23.61 -15.44 -8.61
CA PRO A 150 23.95 -14.97 -9.97
C PRO A 150 22.79 -14.96 -10.96
N SER A 151 21.82 -15.87 -10.78
CA SER A 151 20.65 -16.00 -11.66
C SER A 151 19.35 -15.51 -11.00
N MET A 152 19.41 -14.88 -9.81
CA MET A 152 18.20 -14.40 -9.11
C MET A 152 18.47 -13.08 -8.39
N PRO A 153 17.89 -11.97 -8.85
CA PRO A 153 17.99 -10.69 -8.16
C PRO A 153 17.28 -10.72 -6.81
N ALA A 154 17.67 -9.82 -5.92
CA ALA A 154 16.86 -9.54 -4.74
C ALA A 154 15.45 -9.08 -5.17
N GLY A 155 14.44 -9.46 -4.41
CA GLY A 155 13.05 -9.05 -4.65
C GLY A 155 12.57 -7.99 -3.69
N ARG A 156 11.66 -7.11 -4.16
CA ARG A 156 10.86 -6.26 -3.26
C ARG A 156 9.76 -7.12 -2.65
N PRO A 157 9.68 -7.23 -1.31
CA PRO A 157 8.63 -8.02 -0.66
C PRO A 157 7.28 -7.30 -0.73
N ILE A 158 6.28 -7.99 -1.27
CA ILE A 158 4.90 -7.50 -1.33
C ILE A 158 4.00 -8.45 -0.56
N VAL A 159 3.19 -7.91 0.33
CA VAL A 159 2.10 -8.65 1.00
C VAL A 159 0.78 -8.11 0.46
N SER A 160 0.16 -8.86 -0.44
CA SER A 160 -1.10 -8.44 -1.06
C SER A 160 -2.24 -8.45 -0.05
N ASP A 161 -2.85 -7.29 0.16
CA ASP A 161 -4.00 -7.14 1.06
C ASP A 161 -5.36 -7.44 0.37
N CYS A 162 -5.34 -7.71 -0.95
CA CYS A 162 -6.56 -7.96 -1.72
C CYS A 162 -7.35 -9.16 -1.19
N GLY A 163 -8.63 -8.95 -0.88
CA GLY A 163 -9.51 -9.99 -0.35
C GLY A 163 -9.30 -10.33 1.12
N SER A 164 -8.42 -9.61 1.84
CA SER A 164 -8.26 -9.78 3.28
C SER A 164 -9.38 -9.09 4.07
N GLU A 165 -9.52 -9.47 5.34
CA GLU A 165 -10.45 -8.87 6.30
C GLU A 165 -10.25 -7.37 6.50
N SER A 166 -9.02 -6.88 6.29
CA SER A 166 -8.65 -5.48 6.52
C SER A 166 -8.58 -4.63 5.25
N TYR A 167 -8.81 -5.20 4.06
CA TYR A 167 -8.64 -4.48 2.79
C TYR A 167 -9.42 -3.15 2.73
N ASN A 168 -10.70 -3.17 3.09
CA ASN A 168 -11.53 -1.96 3.08
C ASN A 168 -11.27 -1.06 4.30
N ILE A 169 -10.86 -1.63 5.42
CA ILE A 169 -10.41 -0.89 6.60
C ILE A 169 -9.17 -0.06 6.27
N CYS A 170 -8.21 -0.62 5.54
CA CYS A 170 -7.02 0.12 5.09
C CYS A 170 -7.39 1.32 4.20
N LYS A 171 -8.40 1.18 3.34
CA LYS A 171 -8.93 2.30 2.53
C LYS A 171 -9.60 3.37 3.40
N TYR A 172 -10.37 2.94 4.41
CA TYR A 172 -11.04 3.85 5.34
C TYR A 172 -10.04 4.66 6.16
N ILE A 173 -9.00 4.03 6.69
CA ILE A 173 -7.91 4.72 7.39
C ILE A 173 -7.25 5.73 6.44
N ASN A 174 -6.90 5.32 5.22
CA ASN A 174 -6.24 6.19 4.25
C ASN A 174 -7.11 7.38 3.82
N TYR A 175 -8.42 7.23 3.79
CA TYR A 175 -9.35 8.31 3.48
C TYR A 175 -9.19 9.49 4.44
N TYR A 176 -9.01 9.23 5.75
CA TYR A 176 -8.78 10.27 6.74
C TYR A 176 -7.32 10.73 6.84
N LEU A 177 -6.37 9.83 6.62
CA LEU A 177 -4.96 10.12 6.84
C LEU A 177 -4.33 10.91 5.69
N ARG A 178 -4.60 10.52 4.44
CA ARG A 178 -3.98 11.14 3.26
C ARG A 178 -4.20 12.65 3.16
N PRO A 179 -5.41 13.22 3.38
CA PRO A 179 -5.61 14.66 3.30
C PRO A 179 -4.80 15.47 4.32
N LEU A 180 -4.32 14.83 5.40
CA LEU A 180 -3.53 15.47 6.44
C LEU A 180 -2.04 15.44 6.11
N THR A 181 -1.54 14.31 5.62
CA THR A 181 -0.11 14.13 5.32
C THR A 181 0.36 15.01 4.17
N ILE A 182 -0.50 15.28 3.18
CA ILE A 182 -0.17 16.16 2.05
C ILE A 182 -0.05 17.65 2.42
N LYS A 183 -0.43 18.03 3.65
CA LYS A 183 -0.34 19.43 4.13
C LYS A 183 1.06 19.80 4.61
N HIS A 184 1.96 18.85 4.75
CA HIS A 184 3.31 19.12 5.22
C HIS A 184 4.13 19.83 4.14
N ASN A 185 4.96 20.80 4.56
CA ASN A 185 5.74 21.64 3.62
C ASN A 185 6.75 20.85 2.78
N SER A 186 7.31 19.77 3.35
CA SER A 186 8.24 18.89 2.61
C SER A 186 7.56 18.06 1.53
N TYR A 187 6.24 17.89 1.57
CA TYR A 187 5.51 17.00 0.68
C TYR A 187 5.67 17.36 -0.79
N ILE A 188 5.97 16.34 -1.59
CA ILE A 188 5.94 16.40 -3.06
C ILE A 188 4.80 15.51 -3.56
N LYS A 189 3.95 16.06 -4.42
CA LYS A 189 2.85 15.32 -5.04
C LYS A 189 3.32 14.45 -6.20
N ASP A 190 4.12 15.06 -7.09
CA ASP A 190 4.61 14.48 -8.34
C ASP A 190 5.80 15.31 -8.87
N THR A 191 6.41 14.86 -9.95
CA THR A 191 7.55 15.54 -10.60
C THR A 191 7.22 16.98 -10.98
N TYR A 192 6.01 17.27 -11.46
CA TYR A 192 5.65 18.65 -11.84
C TYR A 192 5.60 19.57 -10.62
N HIS A 193 5.02 19.10 -9.52
CA HIS A 193 5.02 19.85 -8.27
C HIS A 193 6.44 20.09 -7.76
N PHE A 194 7.32 19.09 -7.85
CA PHE A 194 8.73 19.23 -7.47
C PHE A 194 9.45 20.28 -8.34
N VAL A 195 9.28 20.22 -9.67
CA VAL A 195 9.87 21.21 -10.59
C VAL A 195 9.42 22.63 -10.25
N GLN A 196 8.13 22.82 -9.89
CA GLN A 196 7.65 24.15 -9.48
C GLN A 196 8.29 24.62 -8.18
N LYS A 197 8.47 23.72 -7.18
CA LYS A 197 9.17 24.06 -5.94
C LYS A 197 10.61 24.49 -6.21
N VAL A 198 11.36 23.75 -7.04
CA VAL A 198 12.75 24.07 -7.39
C VAL A 198 12.86 25.38 -8.16
N LYS A 199 11.95 25.64 -9.14
CA LYS A 199 11.95 26.90 -9.90
C LYS A 199 11.72 28.13 -9.02
N ASN A 200 10.97 27.99 -7.92
CA ASN A 200 10.63 29.07 -7.02
C ASN A 200 11.61 29.19 -5.84
N ALA A 201 12.55 28.25 -5.71
CA ALA A 201 13.56 28.31 -4.64
C ALA A 201 14.63 29.38 -4.95
N PRO A 202 15.08 30.14 -3.96
CA PRO A 202 16.19 31.05 -4.13
C PRO A 202 17.48 30.24 -4.27
N VAL A 203 18.12 30.30 -5.45
CA VAL A 203 19.39 29.61 -5.70
C VAL A 203 20.55 30.60 -5.62
N ARG A 204 21.55 30.29 -4.79
CA ARG A 204 22.77 31.06 -4.60
C ARG A 204 23.98 30.27 -5.13
N PRO A 205 25.06 30.93 -5.57
CA PRO A 205 26.24 30.23 -6.07
C PRO A 205 26.91 29.30 -5.04
N THR A 206 26.64 29.50 -3.75
CA THR A 206 27.16 28.71 -2.64
C THR A 206 26.30 27.52 -2.26
N HIS A 207 25.12 27.35 -2.90
CA HIS A 207 24.24 26.24 -2.59
C HIS A 207 24.77 24.91 -3.13
N LEU A 208 24.60 23.88 -2.32
CA LEU A 208 24.82 22.50 -2.72
C LEU A 208 23.47 21.82 -2.96
N LEU A 209 23.36 21.19 -4.11
CA LEU A 209 22.21 20.31 -4.44
C LEU A 209 22.46 18.96 -3.79
N VAL A 210 21.62 18.57 -2.84
CA VAL A 210 21.75 17.29 -2.14
C VAL A 210 20.52 16.43 -2.36
N THR A 211 20.76 15.18 -2.72
CA THR A 211 19.73 14.15 -2.81
C THR A 211 20.07 13.00 -1.86
N GLY A 212 19.05 12.41 -1.26
CA GLY A 212 19.20 11.25 -0.38
C GLY A 212 18.07 10.26 -0.58
N ASP A 213 18.29 9.01 -0.18
CA ASP A 213 17.30 7.93 -0.19
C ASP A 213 17.21 7.29 1.20
N ILE A 214 16.00 7.10 1.71
CA ILE A 214 15.77 6.44 2.99
C ILE A 214 15.75 4.95 2.78
N THR A 215 16.81 4.27 3.18
CA THR A 215 16.94 2.83 2.97
C THR A 215 15.84 2.04 3.67
N SER A 216 15.05 1.32 2.89
CA SER A 216 14.03 0.37 3.38
C SER A 216 13.02 1.00 4.35
N LEU A 217 12.55 2.22 4.07
CA LEU A 217 11.65 3.00 4.92
C LEU A 217 10.49 2.14 5.46
N TYR A 218 9.70 1.54 4.58
CA TYR A 218 8.49 0.80 4.97
C TYR A 218 8.74 -0.36 5.94
N THR A 219 9.83 -1.08 5.79
CA THR A 219 10.16 -2.24 6.62
C THR A 219 10.79 -1.85 7.96
N ASN A 220 11.35 -0.64 8.09
CA ASN A 220 12.05 -0.18 9.29
C ASN A 220 11.20 0.74 10.20
N MET A 221 9.97 1.07 9.82
CA MET A 221 9.09 1.87 10.67
C MET A 221 8.59 1.07 11.87
N HIS A 222 8.77 1.61 13.08
CA HIS A 222 8.25 1.02 14.32
C HIS A 222 6.77 1.32 14.48
N ILE A 223 5.97 0.30 14.80
CA ILE A 223 4.50 0.40 14.91
C ILE A 223 4.07 1.47 15.90
N ASP A 224 4.68 1.51 17.10
CA ASP A 224 4.35 2.50 18.11
C ASP A 224 4.63 3.93 17.66
N LYS A 225 5.75 4.15 16.93
CA LYS A 225 6.09 5.45 16.37
C LYS A 225 5.14 5.86 15.23
N ILE A 226 4.65 4.88 14.43
CA ILE A 226 3.61 5.14 13.43
C ILE A 226 2.34 5.64 14.10
N LEU A 227 1.87 4.95 15.15
CA LEU A 227 0.66 5.32 15.88
C LEU A 227 0.81 6.69 16.55
N ASP A 228 1.97 6.97 17.14
CA ASP A 228 2.26 8.26 17.74
C ASP A 228 2.28 9.40 16.69
N ALA A 229 2.92 9.19 15.55
CA ALA A 229 2.95 10.15 14.45
C ALA A 229 1.53 10.46 13.92
N VAL A 230 0.70 9.42 13.75
CA VAL A 230 -0.70 9.61 13.33
C VAL A 230 -1.50 10.34 14.40
N ARG A 231 -1.31 10.02 15.69
CA ARG A 231 -1.95 10.72 16.82
C ARG A 231 -1.57 12.21 16.82
N LYS A 232 -0.27 12.53 16.72
CA LYS A 232 0.21 13.92 16.63
C LYS A 232 -0.42 14.64 15.44
N LEU A 233 -0.54 13.97 14.29
CA LEU A 233 -1.15 14.55 13.10
C LEU A 233 -2.64 14.84 13.30
N PHE A 234 -3.39 13.96 13.96
CA PHE A 234 -4.79 14.17 14.30
C PHE A 234 -4.97 15.34 15.28
N HIS A 235 -4.09 15.47 16.27
CA HIS A 235 -4.07 16.60 17.20
C HIS A 235 -3.71 17.92 16.50
N LYS A 236 -2.78 17.91 15.56
CA LYS A 236 -2.39 19.09 14.77
C LYS A 236 -3.54 19.60 13.88
N TYR A 237 -4.40 18.69 13.43
CA TYR A 237 -5.55 18.98 12.57
C TYR A 237 -6.83 18.39 13.18
N PRO A 238 -7.39 19.01 14.24
CA PRO A 238 -8.55 18.47 14.94
C PRO A 238 -9.80 18.51 14.05
N ASP A 239 -10.61 17.45 14.15
CA ASP A 239 -11.89 17.32 13.45
C ASP A 239 -12.87 16.54 14.33
N LYS A 240 -13.94 17.21 14.78
CA LYS A 240 -14.98 16.64 15.65
C LYS A 240 -15.78 15.49 15.01
N HIS A 241 -15.74 15.39 13.68
CA HIS A 241 -16.43 14.34 12.94
C HIS A 241 -15.51 13.15 12.58
N ARG A 242 -14.22 13.24 12.88
CA ARG A 242 -13.27 12.16 12.65
C ARG A 242 -13.16 11.29 13.91
N PRO A 243 -13.39 9.98 13.82
CA PRO A 243 -13.32 9.07 14.96
C PRO A 243 -11.87 8.66 15.27
N ASP A 244 -11.07 9.57 15.78
CA ASP A 244 -9.62 9.44 15.94
C ASP A 244 -9.21 8.16 16.70
N ASP A 245 -9.84 7.87 17.84
CA ASP A 245 -9.54 6.68 18.65
C ASP A 245 -9.85 5.37 17.91
N ALA A 246 -10.97 5.32 17.20
CA ALA A 246 -11.34 4.15 16.40
C ALA A 246 -10.38 3.96 15.22
N LEU A 247 -9.97 5.03 14.54
CA LEU A 247 -8.99 4.99 13.45
C LEU A 247 -7.63 4.50 13.94
N LEU A 248 -7.16 4.97 15.12
CA LEU A 248 -5.89 4.51 15.71
C LEU A 248 -5.96 3.04 16.11
N LYS A 249 -7.09 2.57 16.68
CA LYS A 249 -7.31 1.16 17.01
C LYS A 249 -7.32 0.28 15.75
N LEU A 250 -8.04 0.71 14.70
CA LEU A 250 -8.07 0.00 13.41
C LEU A 250 -6.68 -0.04 12.77
N LEU A 251 -5.93 1.06 12.81
CA LEU A 251 -4.56 1.11 12.32
C LEU A 251 -3.66 0.14 13.09
N HIS A 252 -3.74 0.12 14.42
CA HIS A 252 -2.98 -0.81 15.25
C HIS A 252 -3.29 -2.28 14.90
N ILE A 253 -4.57 -2.65 14.80
CA ILE A 253 -4.98 -4.01 14.43
C ILE A 253 -4.39 -4.39 13.08
N THR A 254 -4.52 -3.52 12.07
CA THR A 254 -4.03 -3.82 10.73
C THR A 254 -2.51 -3.89 10.64
N LEU A 255 -1.77 -3.18 11.48
CA LEU A 255 -0.30 -3.26 11.56
C LEU A 255 0.18 -4.52 12.28
N THR A 256 -0.53 -4.97 13.33
CA THR A 256 -0.10 -6.08 14.18
C THR A 256 -0.60 -7.45 13.73
N HIS A 257 -1.69 -7.51 12.93
CA HIS A 257 -2.27 -8.76 12.41
C HIS A 257 -2.05 -8.87 10.90
N ASN A 258 -0.81 -8.74 10.48
CA ASN A 258 -0.43 -8.80 9.07
C ASN A 258 0.16 -10.18 8.75
N ASP A 259 -0.65 -11.22 8.94
CA ASP A 259 -0.31 -12.59 8.57
C ASP A 259 -0.54 -12.86 7.10
N PHE A 260 0.26 -13.74 6.53
CA PHE A 260 0.21 -14.11 5.12
C PHE A 260 0.74 -15.52 4.87
N VAL A 261 0.45 -16.04 3.69
CA VAL A 261 0.93 -17.36 3.25
C VAL A 261 1.97 -17.22 2.14
N PHE A 262 3.04 -18.04 2.24
CA PHE A 262 4.01 -18.26 1.18
C PHE A 262 4.48 -19.72 1.18
N ALA A 263 4.47 -20.36 0.00
CA ALA A 263 4.88 -21.76 -0.16
C ALA A 263 4.25 -22.73 0.87
N GLY A 264 2.95 -22.55 1.16
CA GLY A 264 2.18 -23.34 2.12
C GLY A 264 2.48 -23.07 3.60
N LYS A 265 3.36 -22.13 3.93
CA LYS A 265 3.72 -21.75 5.30
C LYS A 265 3.12 -20.41 5.66
N LEU A 266 2.76 -20.25 6.94
CA LEU A 266 2.22 -19.02 7.50
C LEU A 266 3.33 -18.18 8.13
N PHE A 267 3.26 -16.88 7.93
CA PHE A 267 4.16 -15.88 8.51
C PHE A 267 3.38 -14.69 9.00
N LEU A 268 3.94 -13.97 9.97
CA LEU A 268 3.49 -12.68 10.45
C LEU A 268 4.60 -11.66 10.23
N GLN A 269 4.28 -10.53 9.59
CA GLN A 269 5.19 -9.39 9.62
C GLN A 269 5.05 -8.68 10.97
N ILE A 270 6.17 -8.52 11.68
CA ILE A 270 6.22 -7.97 13.06
C ILE A 270 6.84 -6.58 13.13
N LEU A 271 7.46 -6.11 12.07
CA LEU A 271 8.06 -4.78 11.98
C LEU A 271 7.70 -4.13 10.63
N GLY A 272 7.50 -2.83 10.67
CA GLY A 272 7.23 -2.03 9.48
C GLY A 272 5.78 -2.09 9.00
N VAL A 273 5.57 -1.51 7.84
CA VAL A 273 4.28 -1.50 7.11
C VAL A 273 4.41 -2.37 5.88
N ALA A 274 3.46 -3.28 5.70
CA ALA A 274 3.45 -4.15 4.53
C ALA A 274 3.25 -3.35 3.24
N MET A 275 4.11 -3.60 2.28
CA MET A 275 3.97 -3.06 0.92
C MET A 275 2.80 -3.75 0.22
N GLY A 276 1.65 -3.06 0.15
CA GLY A 276 0.37 -3.56 -0.37
C GLY A 276 -0.82 -2.98 0.38
N ARG A 277 -0.60 -2.37 1.54
CA ARG A 277 -1.61 -1.63 2.30
C ARG A 277 -1.90 -0.28 1.65
N SER A 278 -3.17 0.09 1.50
CA SER A 278 -3.55 1.35 0.86
C SER A 278 -3.10 2.59 1.65
N TYR A 279 -2.98 2.49 2.96
CA TYR A 279 -2.50 3.58 3.82
C TYR A 279 -0.96 3.66 3.93
N ALA A 280 -0.22 2.69 3.41
CA ALA A 280 1.23 2.61 3.62
C ALA A 280 1.98 3.91 3.22
N PRO A 281 1.71 4.54 2.06
CA PRO A 281 2.35 5.82 1.73
C PRO A 281 2.02 6.92 2.73
N SER A 282 0.75 7.05 3.14
CA SER A 282 0.32 8.09 4.08
C SER A 282 0.90 7.87 5.48
N THR A 283 1.04 6.62 5.93
CA THR A 283 1.71 6.34 7.22
C THR A 283 3.21 6.62 7.15
N ALA A 284 3.86 6.37 6.02
CA ALA A 284 5.26 6.72 5.82
C ALA A 284 5.45 8.24 5.83
N ASP A 285 4.58 8.98 5.15
CA ASP A 285 4.59 10.44 5.19
C ASP A 285 4.39 10.98 6.61
N ALA A 286 3.39 10.48 7.34
CA ALA A 286 3.14 10.88 8.73
C ALA A 286 4.35 10.57 9.65
N TYR A 287 4.93 9.38 9.50
CA TYR A 287 6.10 8.94 10.26
C TYR A 287 7.31 9.84 10.06
N MET A 288 7.50 10.34 8.83
CA MET A 288 8.65 11.17 8.47
C MET A 288 8.49 12.66 8.81
N ILE A 289 7.30 13.15 9.15
CA ILE A 289 7.07 14.57 9.45
C ILE A 289 8.02 15.08 10.54
N GLU A 290 8.19 14.33 11.62
CA GLU A 290 9.07 14.73 12.72
C GLU A 290 10.55 14.80 12.28
N PHE A 291 10.99 13.91 11.38
CA PHE A 291 12.34 13.94 10.81
C PHE A 291 12.50 15.13 9.86
N ASP A 292 11.49 15.41 9.05
CA ASP A 292 11.48 16.56 8.14
C ASP A 292 11.55 17.89 8.94
N GLU A 293 10.78 18.01 10.02
CA GLU A 293 10.79 19.19 10.92
C GLU A 293 12.16 19.37 11.59
N LYS A 294 12.75 18.29 12.10
CA LYS A 294 14.09 18.32 12.70
C LYS A 294 15.19 18.68 11.69
N ALA A 295 15.11 18.14 10.47
CA ALA A 295 16.06 18.48 9.41
C ALA A 295 16.02 19.97 9.05
N GLN A 296 14.83 20.58 9.02
CA GLN A 296 14.65 22.00 8.74
C GLN A 296 15.06 22.90 9.91
N GLN A 297 15.07 22.40 11.15
CA GLN A 297 15.45 23.12 12.37
C GLN A 297 16.93 22.94 12.76
N GLY A 298 17.66 22.04 12.11
CA GLY A 298 18.94 21.47 12.54
C GLY A 298 20.19 22.35 12.39
N GLY A 299 20.05 23.68 12.42
CA GLY A 299 21.20 24.61 12.41
C GLY A 299 21.77 24.94 11.04
N TYR A 300 21.31 24.30 9.99
CA TYR A 300 21.61 24.68 8.60
C TYR A 300 20.40 25.43 8.02
N ILE A 301 20.67 26.53 7.33
CA ILE A 301 19.62 27.25 6.59
C ILE A 301 19.38 26.46 5.30
N LEU A 302 18.26 25.75 5.23
CA LEU A 302 17.81 25.07 4.03
C LEU A 302 16.81 25.97 3.30
N ASP A 303 17.20 26.51 2.14
CA ASP A 303 16.31 27.35 1.33
C ASP A 303 15.20 26.50 0.66
N LEU A 304 15.45 25.22 0.45
CA LEU A 304 14.46 24.24 0.03
C LEU A 304 14.71 22.88 0.68
N TYR A 305 13.71 22.30 1.30
CA TYR A 305 13.67 20.91 1.73
C TYR A 305 12.40 20.25 1.18
N SER A 306 12.56 19.13 0.52
CA SER A 306 11.44 18.40 -0.09
C SER A 306 11.63 16.90 -0.01
N ARG A 307 10.54 16.15 0.18
CA ARG A 307 10.57 14.69 0.25
C ARG A 307 9.42 14.08 -0.55
N PHE A 308 9.73 13.04 -1.30
CA PHE A 308 8.78 12.17 -1.96
C PHE A 308 8.96 10.76 -1.41
N LEU A 309 8.18 10.40 -0.38
CA LEU A 309 8.28 9.13 0.36
C LEU A 309 9.70 8.93 0.94
N ASP A 310 10.51 8.09 0.30
CA ASP A 310 11.88 7.74 0.65
C ASP A 310 12.94 8.64 -0.02
N ASP A 311 12.60 9.35 -1.08
CA ASP A 311 13.51 10.27 -1.78
C ASP A 311 13.50 11.67 -1.11
N ILE A 312 14.68 12.19 -0.75
CA ILE A 312 14.88 13.50 -0.14
C ILE A 312 15.66 14.39 -1.08
N PHE A 313 15.31 15.67 -1.11
CA PHE A 313 16.01 16.71 -1.83
C PHE A 313 16.10 17.97 -0.98
N PHE A 314 17.27 18.60 -0.92
CA PHE A 314 17.44 19.91 -0.28
C PHE A 314 18.54 20.75 -0.91
N LEU A 315 18.44 22.08 -0.69
CA LEU A 315 19.39 23.13 -1.07
C LEU A 315 19.91 23.82 0.17
#